data_10fbaba496856b47afffc44b78703447
#
_entry.id   10fbaba496856b47afffc44b78703447
#
_cell.length_a   1.000
_cell.length_b   1.000
_cell.length_c   1.000
_cell.angle_alpha   90.00
_cell.angle_beta   90.00
_cell.angle_gamma   90.00
#
_symmetry.space_group_name_H-M   'P 1'
#
loop_
_entity.id
_entity.type
_entity.pdbx_description
1 polymer ?
#
loop_
_entity_poly.entity_id
_entity_poly.type
_entity_poly.pdbx_seq_one_letter_code
_entity_poly.pdbx_strand_id
1 'polypeptide(L)'
;MNDTYAPAPPSPSSELRAALSEAGLRAAVTEAEVGNQVRIAPLDPSDAWQLARLIRTGTKRTLKAARSLREICEAHRIGLPGLRVRQGRITLGTVQVDDAARLARLLGAVPPTTEQPDADTVRTMLGQAFPQATGGGALSVSVREDTPEILELGSIDARTARRLISTLRF
;
A
#
# COMPACT_ATOMS: atom_id res chain seq x y z
N MET A 1 -2.44 44.30 -0.64
CA MET A 1 -3.10 43.01 -0.40
C MET A 1 -2.88 42.20 -1.65
N ASN A 2 -1.86 41.34 -1.64
CA ASN A 2 -1.59 40.43 -2.76
C ASN A 2 -2.20 39.08 -2.38
N ASP A 3 -3.39 38.78 -2.93
CA ASP A 3 -3.95 37.46 -2.93
C ASP A 3 -3.05 36.57 -3.82
N THR A 4 -2.18 35.80 -3.18
CA THR A 4 -1.43 34.72 -3.85
C THR A 4 -2.40 33.59 -4.14
N TYR A 5 -3.05 33.65 -5.31
CA TYR A 5 -3.89 32.58 -5.83
C TYR A 5 -3.02 31.37 -6.07
N ALA A 6 -3.00 30.43 -5.13
CA ALA A 6 -2.38 29.14 -5.35
C ALA A 6 -3.18 28.42 -6.47
N PRO A 7 -2.53 27.94 -7.55
CA PRO A 7 -3.24 27.23 -8.60
C PRO A 7 -3.92 25.99 -8.01
N ALA A 8 -5.19 25.80 -8.34
CA ALA A 8 -5.94 24.62 -7.94
C ALA A 8 -5.20 23.34 -8.41
N PRO A 9 -5.17 22.26 -7.60
CA PRO A 9 -4.54 21.04 -8.02
C PRO A 9 -5.18 20.52 -9.32
N PRO A 10 -4.39 19.95 -10.23
CA PRO A 10 -4.90 19.42 -11.50
C PRO A 10 -5.97 18.36 -11.26
N SER A 11 -7.01 18.34 -12.09
CA SER A 11 -8.06 17.33 -11.96
C SER A 11 -7.54 15.94 -12.37
N PRO A 12 -8.08 14.85 -11.82
CA PRO A 12 -7.67 13.49 -12.19
C PRO A 12 -7.75 13.20 -13.70
N SER A 13 -8.71 13.81 -14.38
CA SER A 13 -8.87 13.70 -15.84
C SER A 13 -7.78 14.44 -16.61
N SER A 14 -7.34 15.62 -16.13
CA SER A 14 -6.26 16.36 -16.74
C SER A 14 -4.91 15.69 -16.57
N GLU A 15 -4.65 15.14 -15.37
CA GLU A 15 -3.46 14.34 -15.08
C GLU A 15 -3.40 13.08 -15.96
N LEU A 16 -4.52 12.35 -16.06
CA LEU A 16 -4.58 11.15 -16.88
C LEU A 16 -4.38 11.47 -18.37
N ARG A 17 -4.97 12.57 -18.86
CA ARG A 17 -4.80 13.03 -20.24
C ARG A 17 -3.34 13.38 -20.53
N ALA A 18 -2.68 14.09 -19.64
CA ALA A 18 -1.27 14.43 -19.76
C ALA A 18 -0.41 13.17 -19.81
N ALA A 19 -0.61 12.24 -18.86
CA ALA A 19 0.15 10.98 -18.80
C ALA A 19 -0.05 10.10 -20.05
N LEU A 20 -1.26 10.01 -20.58
CA LEU A 20 -1.53 9.25 -21.82
C LEU A 20 -0.86 9.91 -23.03
N SER A 21 -0.91 11.25 -23.11
CA SER A 21 -0.26 11.99 -24.19
C SER A 21 1.27 11.85 -24.15
N GLU A 22 1.87 11.98 -22.97
CA GLU A 22 3.32 11.76 -22.76
C GLU A 22 3.74 10.32 -23.12
N ALA A 23 2.87 9.36 -22.86
CA ALA A 23 3.07 7.96 -23.24
C ALA A 23 2.86 7.68 -24.73
N GLY A 24 2.49 8.69 -25.53
CA GLY A 24 2.21 8.54 -26.97
C GLY A 24 0.88 7.84 -27.26
N LEU A 25 -0.02 7.74 -26.29
CA LEU A 25 -1.34 7.13 -26.45
C LEU A 25 -2.38 8.16 -26.88
N ARG A 26 -3.10 7.88 -27.96
CA ARG A 26 -4.16 8.74 -28.48
C ARG A 26 -5.52 8.38 -27.88
N ALA A 27 -5.69 8.65 -26.59
CA ALA A 27 -6.95 8.38 -25.90
C ALA A 27 -7.63 9.67 -25.46
N ALA A 28 -8.89 9.84 -25.77
CA ALA A 28 -9.69 10.91 -25.20
C ALA A 28 -10.09 10.54 -23.76
N VAL A 29 -9.90 11.49 -22.85
CA VAL A 29 -10.26 11.34 -21.43
C VAL A 29 -11.39 12.33 -21.15
N THR A 30 -12.53 11.84 -20.67
CA THR A 30 -13.71 12.62 -20.33
C THR A 30 -14.10 12.40 -18.86
N GLU A 31 -14.64 13.44 -18.23
CA GLU A 31 -15.29 13.30 -16.92
C GLU A 31 -16.75 12.96 -17.13
N ALA A 32 -17.27 11.99 -16.38
CA ALA A 32 -18.69 11.70 -16.39
C ALA A 32 -19.43 12.73 -15.52
N GLU A 33 -20.55 13.25 -16.01
CA GLU A 33 -21.35 14.28 -15.33
C GLU A 33 -21.93 13.79 -13.98
N VAL A 34 -22.02 12.47 -13.78
CA VAL A 34 -22.52 11.83 -12.58
C VAL A 34 -21.48 10.92 -11.98
N GLY A 35 -21.12 11.13 -10.70
CA GLY A 35 -20.35 10.17 -9.91
C GLY A 35 -18.83 10.34 -9.89
N ASN A 36 -18.28 11.50 -10.26
CA ASN A 36 -16.83 11.78 -10.21
C ASN A 36 -15.97 10.70 -10.91
N GLN A 37 -16.48 10.14 -12.01
CA GLN A 37 -15.82 9.08 -12.77
C GLN A 37 -15.05 9.68 -13.96
N VAL A 38 -13.84 9.16 -14.16
CA VAL A 38 -13.04 9.46 -15.35
C VAL A 38 -13.20 8.31 -16.33
N ARG A 39 -13.56 8.61 -17.59
CA ARG A 39 -13.70 7.64 -18.68
C ARG A 39 -12.59 7.83 -19.68
N ILE A 40 -12.01 6.72 -20.11
CA ILE A 40 -11.10 6.66 -21.26
C ILE A 40 -11.94 6.20 -22.45
N ALA A 41 -11.86 6.92 -23.57
CA ALA A 41 -12.48 6.49 -24.82
C ALA A 41 -11.93 5.13 -25.28
N PRO A 42 -12.67 4.40 -26.13
CA PRO A 42 -12.17 3.13 -26.67
C PRO A 42 -10.77 3.32 -27.26
N LEU A 43 -9.85 2.45 -26.84
CA LEU A 43 -8.50 2.38 -27.36
C LEU A 43 -8.45 1.42 -28.54
N ASP A 44 -7.64 1.72 -29.55
CA ASP A 44 -7.31 0.70 -30.53
C ASP A 44 -6.45 -0.42 -29.90
N PRO A 45 -6.35 -1.60 -30.53
CA PRO A 45 -5.62 -2.73 -29.96
C PRO A 45 -4.15 -2.42 -29.68
N SER A 46 -3.48 -1.61 -30.50
CA SER A 46 -2.06 -1.26 -30.33
C SER A 46 -1.87 -0.37 -29.10
N ASP A 47 -2.69 0.64 -28.92
CA ASP A 47 -2.68 1.55 -27.78
C ASP A 47 -3.07 0.82 -26.47
N ALA A 48 -4.03 -0.11 -26.54
CA ALA A 48 -4.39 -0.95 -25.41
C ALA A 48 -3.21 -1.84 -24.96
N TRP A 49 -2.48 -2.45 -25.89
CA TRP A 49 -1.27 -3.22 -25.58
C TRP A 49 -0.15 -2.37 -24.99
N GLN A 50 0.06 -1.17 -25.54
CA GLN A 50 1.05 -0.23 -25.03
C GLN A 50 0.70 0.22 -23.60
N LEU A 51 -0.55 0.58 -23.34
CA LEU A 51 -1.04 0.93 -22.02
C LEU A 51 -0.84 -0.21 -21.02
N ALA A 52 -1.22 -1.44 -21.38
CA ALA A 52 -1.02 -2.62 -20.55
C ALA A 52 0.47 -2.86 -20.24
N ARG A 53 1.36 -2.65 -21.19
CA ARG A 53 2.81 -2.74 -21.00
C ARG A 53 3.32 -1.67 -20.02
N LEU A 54 2.89 -0.43 -20.17
CA LEU A 54 3.28 0.68 -19.29
C LEU A 54 2.83 0.44 -17.85
N ILE A 55 1.58 0.01 -17.66
CA ILE A 55 1.05 -0.35 -16.34
C ILE A 55 1.89 -1.48 -15.72
N ARG A 56 2.14 -2.56 -16.45
CA ARG A 56 2.94 -3.70 -15.94
C ARG A 56 4.36 -3.27 -15.60
N THR A 57 4.97 -2.42 -16.39
CA THR A 57 6.34 -1.92 -16.14
C THR A 57 6.37 -1.01 -14.93
N GLY A 58 5.44 -0.07 -14.81
CA GLY A 58 5.36 0.87 -13.69
C GLY A 58 5.07 0.18 -12.34
N THR A 59 4.27 -0.90 -12.35
CA THR A 59 3.88 -1.61 -11.13
C THR A 59 4.76 -2.82 -10.82
N LYS A 60 5.64 -3.25 -11.72
CA LYS A 60 6.44 -4.49 -11.61
C LYS A 60 7.20 -4.61 -10.29
N ARG A 61 7.84 -3.52 -9.85
CA ARG A 61 8.63 -3.50 -8.60
C ARG A 61 7.73 -3.67 -7.38
N THR A 62 6.58 -3.00 -7.35
CA THR A 62 5.61 -3.07 -6.26
C THR A 62 4.95 -4.45 -6.20
N LEU A 63 4.55 -5.00 -7.35
CA LEU A 63 3.97 -6.36 -7.43
C LEU A 63 4.96 -7.43 -6.99
N LYS A 64 6.24 -7.32 -7.38
CA LYS A 64 7.29 -8.23 -6.94
C LYS A 64 7.47 -8.14 -5.43
N ALA A 65 7.56 -6.92 -4.87
CA ALA A 65 7.70 -6.73 -3.43
C ALA A 65 6.47 -7.28 -2.66
N ALA A 66 5.25 -7.08 -3.16
CA ALA A 66 4.04 -7.60 -2.54
C ALA A 66 4.01 -9.15 -2.52
N ARG A 67 4.43 -9.82 -3.60
CA ARG A 67 4.55 -11.29 -3.63
C ARG A 67 5.58 -11.79 -2.63
N SER A 68 6.79 -11.24 -2.65
CA SER A 68 7.84 -11.65 -1.72
C SER A 68 7.46 -11.39 -0.27
N LEU A 69 6.73 -10.30 0.01
CA LEU A 69 6.23 -10.03 1.35
C LEU A 69 5.19 -11.07 1.78
N ARG A 70 4.27 -11.46 0.88
CA ARG A 70 3.29 -12.52 1.18
C ARG A 70 3.98 -13.84 1.47
N GLU A 71 4.90 -14.28 0.61
CA GLU A 71 5.65 -15.52 0.77
C GLU A 71 6.40 -15.58 2.11
N ILE A 72 7.06 -14.49 2.51
CA ILE A 72 7.80 -14.48 3.77
C ILE A 72 6.88 -14.42 4.99
N CYS A 73 5.77 -13.69 4.94
CA CYS A 73 4.76 -13.69 6.00
C CYS A 73 4.14 -15.07 6.17
N GLU A 74 3.79 -15.76 5.09
CA GLU A 74 3.29 -17.14 5.11
C GLU A 74 4.30 -18.11 5.71
N ALA A 75 5.59 -17.96 5.37
CA ALA A 75 6.66 -18.78 5.96
C ALA A 75 6.77 -18.60 7.48
N HIS A 76 6.47 -17.41 7.99
CA HIS A 76 6.41 -17.10 9.42
C HIS A 76 5.03 -17.36 10.04
N ARG A 77 4.08 -17.95 9.29
CA ARG A 77 2.69 -18.18 9.71
C ARG A 77 1.96 -16.91 10.12
N ILE A 78 2.19 -15.83 9.38
CA ILE A 78 1.51 -14.55 9.52
C ILE A 78 0.53 -14.41 8.35
N GLY A 79 -0.76 -14.44 8.66
CA GLY A 79 -1.84 -14.28 7.67
C GLY A 79 -2.09 -12.82 7.33
N LEU A 80 -1.88 -12.44 6.08
CA LEU A 80 -2.23 -11.12 5.54
C LEU A 80 -3.22 -11.28 4.36
N PRO A 81 -4.47 -11.67 4.62
CA PRO A 81 -5.45 -11.95 3.56
C PRO A 81 -5.79 -10.73 2.70
N GLY A 82 -5.67 -9.54 3.28
CA GLY A 82 -5.94 -8.27 2.60
C GLY A 82 -4.77 -7.69 1.82
N LEU A 83 -3.61 -8.37 1.76
CA LEU A 83 -2.42 -7.86 1.10
C LEU A 83 -2.63 -7.75 -0.40
N ARG A 84 -2.59 -6.51 -0.90
CA ARG A 84 -2.80 -6.18 -2.32
C ARG A 84 -2.03 -4.93 -2.73
N VAL A 85 -1.82 -4.78 -4.02
CA VAL A 85 -1.27 -3.53 -4.59
C VAL A 85 -2.43 -2.63 -5.02
N ARG A 86 -2.44 -1.41 -4.51
CA ARG A 86 -3.41 -0.37 -4.87
C ARG A 86 -2.68 0.96 -5.00
N GLN A 87 -2.92 1.68 -6.10
CA GLN A 87 -2.33 3.00 -6.38
C GLN A 87 -0.79 3.03 -6.22
N GLY A 88 -0.10 1.99 -6.70
CA GLY A 88 1.35 1.88 -6.61
C GLY A 88 1.91 1.61 -5.21
N ARG A 89 1.05 1.43 -4.22
CA ARG A 89 1.40 1.08 -2.82
C ARG A 89 0.95 -0.34 -2.49
N ILE A 90 1.57 -0.93 -1.48
CA ILE A 90 1.21 -2.24 -0.95
C ILE A 90 0.34 -2.02 0.28
N THR A 91 -0.96 -2.30 0.15
CA THR A 91 -1.88 -2.32 1.29
C THR A 91 -1.73 -3.66 1.99
N LEU A 92 -1.44 -3.63 3.28
CA LEU A 92 -1.27 -4.85 4.09
C LEU A 92 -2.63 -5.44 4.47
N GLY A 93 -3.60 -4.58 4.74
CA GLY A 93 -4.97 -4.97 5.08
C GLY A 93 -5.12 -5.41 6.53
N THR A 94 -6.03 -6.34 6.78
CA THR A 94 -6.35 -6.83 8.11
C THR A 94 -5.41 -7.96 8.54
N VAL A 95 -5.13 -8.03 9.84
CA VAL A 95 -4.31 -9.06 10.47
C VAL A 95 -4.89 -9.41 11.84
N GLN A 96 -4.83 -10.68 12.23
CA GLN A 96 -5.19 -11.11 13.59
C GLN A 96 -4.18 -10.57 14.60
N VAL A 97 -4.63 -10.24 15.82
CA VAL A 97 -3.76 -9.69 16.88
C VAL A 97 -2.56 -10.62 17.16
N ASP A 98 -2.77 -11.94 17.19
CA ASP A 98 -1.70 -12.90 17.42
C ASP A 98 -0.63 -12.89 16.31
N ASP A 99 -1.06 -12.78 15.04
CA ASP A 99 -0.15 -12.70 13.90
C ASP A 99 0.58 -11.35 13.88
N ALA A 100 -0.11 -10.27 14.24
CA ALA A 100 0.48 -8.94 14.39
C ALA A 100 1.51 -8.90 15.52
N ALA A 101 1.23 -9.57 16.65
CA ALA A 101 2.17 -9.72 17.76
C ALA A 101 3.41 -10.53 17.34
N ARG A 102 3.21 -11.58 16.53
CA ARG A 102 4.31 -12.36 15.93
C ARG A 102 5.14 -11.50 15.00
N LEU A 103 4.51 -10.72 14.14
CA LEU A 103 5.20 -9.78 13.27
C LEU A 103 6.01 -8.76 14.07
N ALA A 104 5.43 -8.15 15.10
CA ALA A 104 6.12 -7.18 15.96
C ALA A 104 7.38 -7.79 16.60
N ARG A 105 7.30 -9.02 17.11
CA ARG A 105 8.45 -9.74 17.68
C ARG A 105 9.56 -10.02 16.65
N LEU A 106 9.19 -10.41 15.45
CA LEU A 106 10.14 -10.60 14.35
C LEU A 106 10.84 -9.30 13.94
N LEU A 107 10.18 -8.16 14.14
CA LEU A 107 10.75 -6.84 13.93
C LEU A 107 11.57 -6.31 15.12
N GLY A 108 11.75 -7.12 16.16
CA GLY A 108 12.55 -6.78 17.32
C GLY A 108 11.78 -6.12 18.47
N ALA A 109 10.45 -6.16 18.45
CA ALA A 109 9.67 -5.68 19.61
C ALA A 109 9.91 -6.58 20.83
N VAL A 110 10.09 -5.96 21.98
CA VAL A 110 10.19 -6.67 23.25
C VAL A 110 8.78 -7.18 23.63
N PRO A 111 8.59 -8.49 23.85
CA PRO A 111 7.31 -9.00 24.27
C PRO A 111 6.90 -8.40 25.62
N PRO A 112 5.62 -8.03 25.80
CA PRO A 112 5.13 -7.64 27.09
C PRO A 112 5.17 -8.82 28.07
N THR A 113 5.18 -8.51 29.35
CA THR A 113 5.16 -9.51 30.45
C THR A 113 3.84 -10.31 30.48
N THR A 114 2.83 -9.89 29.74
CA THR A 114 1.51 -10.52 29.67
C THR A 114 1.53 -11.63 28.62
N GLU A 115 1.00 -12.78 28.96
CA GLU A 115 1.01 -13.99 28.11
C GLU A 115 0.28 -13.80 26.76
N GLN A 116 -0.75 -12.93 26.72
CA GLN A 116 -1.49 -12.57 25.52
C GLN A 116 -1.64 -11.04 25.46
N PRO A 117 -0.91 -10.37 24.57
CA PRO A 117 -1.05 -8.92 24.40
C PRO A 117 -2.38 -8.58 23.73
N ASP A 118 -3.04 -7.54 24.23
CA ASP A 118 -4.24 -6.99 23.60
C ASP A 118 -3.90 -6.19 22.33
N ALA A 119 -4.91 -5.81 21.58
CA ALA A 119 -4.77 -5.11 20.31
C ALA A 119 -4.03 -3.77 20.44
N ASP A 120 -4.27 -3.03 21.52
CA ASP A 120 -3.62 -1.73 21.76
C ASP A 120 -2.13 -1.88 22.09
N THR A 121 -1.79 -2.88 22.87
CA THR A 121 -0.40 -3.26 23.13
C THR A 121 0.31 -3.64 21.84
N VAL A 122 -0.30 -4.50 21.01
CA VAL A 122 0.28 -4.92 19.73
C VAL A 122 0.41 -3.76 18.75
N ARG A 123 -0.57 -2.86 18.71
CA ARG A 123 -0.50 -1.63 17.93
C ARG A 123 0.71 -0.79 18.33
N THR A 124 0.93 -0.63 19.63
CA THR A 124 2.08 0.12 20.16
C THR A 124 3.40 -0.56 19.82
N MET A 125 3.49 -1.89 19.99
CA MET A 125 4.66 -2.68 19.63
C MET A 125 5.03 -2.54 18.14
N LEU A 126 4.05 -2.67 17.24
CA LEU A 126 4.26 -2.47 15.80
C LEU A 126 4.65 -1.04 15.47
N GLY A 127 4.01 -0.04 16.08
CA GLY A 127 4.31 1.37 15.87
C GLY A 127 5.74 1.74 16.24
N GLN A 128 6.33 1.06 17.23
CA GLN A 128 7.72 1.26 17.65
C GLN A 128 8.71 0.42 16.81
N ALA A 129 8.44 -0.85 16.62
CA ALA A 129 9.36 -1.78 15.96
C ALA A 129 9.44 -1.55 14.45
N PHE A 130 8.33 -1.24 13.80
CA PHE A 130 8.27 -1.11 12.35
C PHE A 130 9.19 -0.01 11.78
N PRO A 131 9.21 1.24 12.32
CA PRO A 131 10.13 2.27 11.86
C PRO A 131 11.61 1.87 12.06
N GLN A 132 11.93 1.23 13.16
CA GLN A 132 13.30 0.77 13.45
C GLN A 132 13.74 -0.31 12.44
N ALA A 133 12.90 -1.31 12.20
CA ALA A 133 13.19 -2.40 11.28
C ALA A 133 13.25 -1.96 9.81
N THR A 134 12.48 -0.94 9.44
CA THR A 134 12.40 -0.44 8.06
C THR A 134 13.21 0.83 7.79
N GLY A 135 13.97 1.31 8.78
CA GLY A 135 14.79 2.53 8.66
C GLY A 135 13.94 3.77 8.40
N GLY A 136 12.95 4.00 9.26
CA GLY A 136 12.08 5.17 9.25
C GLY A 136 10.80 5.00 8.41
N GLY A 137 10.44 3.78 7.99
CA GLY A 137 9.16 3.53 7.33
C GLY A 137 7.98 3.77 8.29
N ALA A 138 6.94 4.45 7.82
CA ALA A 138 5.71 4.62 8.58
C ALA A 138 4.71 3.51 8.26
N LEU A 139 4.07 2.97 9.29
CA LEU A 139 2.94 2.04 9.18
C LEU A 139 1.78 2.59 10.02
N SER A 140 0.64 2.81 9.39
CA SER A 140 -0.60 3.09 10.09
C SER A 140 -1.16 1.77 10.64
N VAL A 141 -1.47 1.75 11.93
CA VAL A 141 -2.08 0.60 12.61
C VAL A 141 -3.29 1.09 13.39
N SER A 142 -4.46 0.56 13.09
CA SER A 142 -5.70 0.87 13.81
C SER A 142 -6.37 -0.40 14.31
N VAL A 143 -7.05 -0.28 15.45
CA VAL A 143 -7.88 -1.33 16.04
C VAL A 143 -9.30 -1.12 15.51
N ARG A 144 -9.97 -2.18 15.08
CA ARG A 144 -11.38 -2.12 14.70
C ARG A 144 -12.26 -2.23 15.92
N GLU A 145 -13.15 -1.25 16.10
CA GLU A 145 -14.07 -1.24 17.24
C GLU A 145 -15.02 -2.45 17.26
N ASP A 146 -15.46 -2.89 16.06
CA ASP A 146 -16.38 -4.02 15.92
C ASP A 146 -15.70 -5.39 16.12
N THR A 147 -14.38 -5.47 16.00
CA THR A 147 -13.62 -6.73 16.07
C THR A 147 -12.24 -6.46 16.69
N PRO A 148 -12.15 -6.41 18.03
CA PRO A 148 -10.92 -6.06 18.74
C PRO A 148 -9.78 -7.07 18.53
N GLU A 149 -10.08 -8.25 18.00
CA GLU A 149 -9.09 -9.27 17.65
C GLU A 149 -8.39 -9.04 16.30
N ILE A 150 -8.83 -7.98 15.56
CA ILE A 150 -8.33 -7.67 14.23
C ILE A 150 -7.75 -6.26 14.20
N LEU A 151 -6.50 -6.17 13.76
CA LEU A 151 -5.85 -4.91 13.45
C LEU A 151 -5.94 -4.61 11.95
N GLU A 152 -6.11 -3.36 11.60
CA GLU A 152 -6.01 -2.89 10.23
C GLU A 152 -4.65 -2.22 10.03
N LEU A 153 -3.89 -2.76 9.09
CA LEU A 153 -2.59 -2.24 8.69
C LEU A 153 -2.74 -1.41 7.42
N GLY A 154 -2.12 -0.25 7.43
CA GLY A 154 -2.14 0.66 6.30
C GLY A 154 -1.32 0.20 5.10
N SER A 155 -0.95 1.18 4.27
CA SER A 155 -0.19 0.94 3.04
C SER A 155 1.26 1.38 3.19
N ILE A 156 2.16 0.60 2.61
CA ILE A 156 3.59 0.90 2.52
C ILE A 156 4.03 0.99 1.06
N ASP A 157 5.12 1.68 0.80
CA ASP A 157 5.72 1.72 -0.52
C ASP A 157 6.61 0.49 -0.78
N ALA A 158 7.00 0.29 -2.04
CA ALA A 158 7.83 -0.84 -2.44
C ALA A 158 9.24 -0.82 -1.81
N ARG A 159 9.74 0.34 -1.41
CA ARG A 159 11.05 0.48 -0.75
C ARG A 159 10.97 0.00 0.69
N THR A 160 9.97 0.45 1.42
CA THR A 160 9.67 0.02 2.79
C THR A 160 9.38 -1.48 2.83
N ALA A 161 8.58 -1.99 1.89
CA ALA A 161 8.32 -3.43 1.78
C ALA A 161 9.59 -4.26 1.58
N ARG A 162 10.53 -3.80 0.75
CA ARG A 162 11.81 -4.51 0.56
C ARG A 162 12.66 -4.53 1.82
N ARG A 163 12.69 -3.43 2.59
CA ARG A 163 13.38 -3.38 3.89
C ARG A 163 12.74 -4.33 4.90
N LEU A 164 11.41 -4.33 4.97
CA LEU A 164 10.65 -5.26 5.80
C LEU A 164 10.99 -6.71 5.44
N ILE A 165 10.98 -7.07 4.15
CA ILE A 165 11.36 -8.40 3.67
C ILE A 165 12.79 -8.75 4.10
N SER A 166 13.72 -7.82 3.99
CA SER A 166 15.12 -8.06 4.42
C SER A 166 15.19 -8.34 5.91
N THR A 167 14.48 -7.62 6.74
CA THR A 167 14.44 -7.85 8.20
C THR A 167 13.80 -9.19 8.55
N LEU A 168 12.74 -9.59 7.85
CA LEU A 168 12.05 -10.86 8.12
C LEU A 168 12.78 -12.12 7.61
N ARG A 169 13.85 -11.95 6.82
CA ARG A 169 14.67 -13.08 6.31
C ARG A 169 15.73 -13.55 7.29
N PHE A 170 16.02 -12.80 8.32
CA PHE A 170 16.99 -13.09 9.37
C PHE A 170 16.27 -13.45 10.66
#